data_358ee39dbe4fa0e6c2b32268eb4ff401
#
_entry.id   358ee39dbe4fa0e6c2b32268eb4ff401
#
_cell.length_a   1.000
_cell.length_b   1.000
_cell.length_c   1.000
_cell.angle_alpha   90.00
_cell.angle_beta   90.00
_cell.angle_gamma   90.00
#
_symmetry.space_group_name_H-M   'P 1'
#
loop_
_entity.id
_entity.type
_entity.pdbx_description
1 polymer ?
#
loop_
_entity_poly.entity_id
_entity_poly.type
_entity_poly.pdbx_seq_one_letter_code
_entity_poly.pdbx_strand_id
1 'polypeptide(L)'
;AGAENGGAGGTELTDSQAGSGTELADAGENAGGMAETGMENPGEAVLTGGTSVSEYIAGVQLNREQIRAKNKETLMQLINSDQVSEAEKQTAVQNMIQLTEISEKENAAETLLKAKGFVDPVVSITDGQVDVVVNAVSITDQERAQIEDIVKRKTEVGAEGIVITLLDLAE
;
A
#
# COMPACT_ATOMS: atom_id res chain seq x y z
N ALA A 1 65.61 13.38 23.34
CA ALA A 1 65.87 14.18 22.17
C ALA A 1 64.61 14.13 21.32
N GLY A 2 63.80 15.12 21.32
CA GLY A 2 63.85 16.44 20.74
C GLY A 2 62.87 16.46 19.61
N ALA A 3 62.01 17.29 19.74
CA ALA A 3 61.49 18.59 19.36
C ALA A 3 60.30 18.45 18.40
N GLU A 4 59.07 18.91 18.75
CA GLU A 4 58.50 20.26 18.60
C GLU A 4 58.44 20.78 17.15
N ASN A 5 57.25 21.12 16.76
CA ASN A 5 56.77 22.37 16.20
C ASN A 5 55.63 22.09 15.19
N GLY A 6 54.40 22.62 15.21
CA GLY A 6 53.99 24.00 15.51
C GLY A 6 53.39 24.64 14.25
N GLY A 7 52.23 25.23 14.36
CA GLY A 7 51.65 26.11 13.36
C GLY A 7 50.25 25.72 12.92
N ALA A 8 49.15 26.16 13.43
CA ALA A 8 48.45 27.44 13.56
C ALA A 8 48.23 28.22 12.24
N GLY A 9 46.96 28.45 11.97
CA GLY A 9 46.45 29.37 10.96
C GLY A 9 45.11 28.87 10.41
N GLY A 10 43.95 29.29 10.72
CA GLY A 10 43.37 30.54 11.21
C GLY A 10 43.16 31.54 10.08
N THR A 11 41.98 31.64 9.54
CA THR A 11 41.30 32.80 8.96
C THR A 11 39.93 32.34 8.49
N GLU A 12 38.88 32.60 9.12
CA GLU A 12 38.07 33.84 9.32
C GLU A 12 37.77 34.63 8.05
N LEU A 13 36.45 34.77 7.86
CA LEU A 13 35.67 35.92 7.41
C LEU A 13 35.75 36.32 5.94
N THR A 14 34.58 36.40 5.29
CA THR A 14 33.80 37.64 5.08
C THR A 14 32.55 37.28 4.30
N ASP A 15 31.42 37.46 4.79
CA ASP A 15 30.41 38.51 4.74
C ASP A 15 30.56 39.51 3.59
N SER A 16 29.55 39.55 2.73
CA SER A 16 29.13 40.69 1.92
C SER A 16 27.77 40.39 1.31
N GLN A 17 26.76 40.66 1.84
CA GLN A 17 25.74 41.69 1.86
C GLN A 17 25.74 42.68 0.68
N ALA A 18 24.55 42.93 0.21
CA ALA A 18 23.96 44.00 -0.58
C ALA A 18 23.59 43.55 -2.00
N GLY A 19 22.40 43.74 -2.47
CA GLY A 19 21.28 44.56 -2.06
C GLY A 19 20.57 44.99 -3.32
N SER A 20 19.35 45.46 -3.12
CA SER A 20 18.57 46.28 -4.05
C SER A 20 17.88 45.53 -5.19
N GLY A 21 16.59 45.43 -5.25
CA GLY A 21 15.51 46.38 -5.02
C GLY A 21 14.93 46.80 -6.36
N THR A 22 13.69 46.79 -6.39
CA THR A 22 12.65 47.53 -7.10
C THR A 22 11.58 46.61 -7.63
N GLU A 23 10.44 46.60 -7.00
CA GLU A 23 9.29 47.53 -7.07
C GLU A 23 8.47 47.44 -8.38
N LEU A 24 7.19 47.05 -8.10
CA LEU A 24 5.93 47.56 -8.62
C LEU A 24 5.52 47.09 -10.02
N ALA A 25 4.37 46.51 -10.17
CA ALA A 25 3.00 46.98 -10.14
C ALA A 25 2.07 45.84 -10.43
N ASP A 26 1.08 45.66 -9.63
CA ASP A 26 -0.28 46.17 -9.65
C ASP A 26 -1.29 45.35 -10.45
N ALA A 27 -2.34 45.07 -9.70
CA ALA A 27 -3.73 44.85 -10.07
C ALA A 27 -4.18 43.62 -10.83
N GLY A 28 -4.92 42.86 -10.09
CA GLY A 28 -5.87 41.90 -10.62
C GLY A 28 -6.62 41.16 -9.50
N GLU A 29 -7.56 41.89 -8.87
CA GLU A 29 -8.59 41.29 -8.04
C GLU A 29 -9.29 40.18 -8.78
N ASN A 30 -9.24 38.95 -8.27
CA ASN A 30 -10.39 38.09 -8.35
C ASN A 30 -10.50 37.28 -7.06
N ALA A 31 -11.44 37.71 -6.25
CA ALA A 31 -11.95 36.99 -5.11
C ALA A 31 -12.65 35.72 -5.59
N GLY A 32 -12.05 34.60 -5.32
CA GLY A 32 -12.64 33.29 -5.51
C GLY A 32 -12.37 32.42 -4.30
N GLY A 33 -13.41 32.22 -3.50
CA GLY A 33 -13.49 31.60 -2.20
C GLY A 33 -12.55 30.44 -1.96
N MET A 34 -11.79 30.52 -0.90
CA MET A 34 -11.25 29.40 -0.18
C MET A 34 -12.42 28.62 0.42
N ALA A 35 -12.83 27.54 -0.22
CA ALA A 35 -13.58 26.51 0.44
C ALA A 35 -12.61 25.80 1.37
N GLU A 36 -12.75 26.02 2.67
CA GLU A 36 -12.21 25.15 3.70
C GLU A 36 -12.78 23.74 3.48
N THR A 37 -12.02 22.87 2.82
CA THR A 37 -12.30 21.46 2.87
C THR A 37 -11.83 20.96 4.22
N GLY A 38 -12.77 20.86 5.15
CA GLY A 38 -12.57 20.22 6.45
C GLY A 38 -12.05 18.82 6.25
N MET A 39 -10.84 18.58 6.70
CA MET A 39 -10.32 17.23 6.91
C MET A 39 -11.00 16.65 8.14
N GLU A 40 -12.16 16.06 7.95
CA GLU A 40 -12.78 15.19 8.93
C GLU A 40 -12.66 13.76 8.42
N ASN A 41 -11.86 12.98 9.10
CA ASN A 41 -11.51 11.57 8.95
C ASN A 41 -10.30 11.26 8.03
N PRO A 42 -9.11 10.97 8.60
CA PRO A 42 -8.02 10.34 7.88
C PRO A 42 -8.32 8.84 7.70
N GLY A 43 -8.98 8.50 6.61
CA GLY A 43 -9.37 7.13 6.27
C GLY A 43 -10.48 7.03 5.25
N GLU A 44 -11.23 8.09 5.04
CA GLU A 44 -12.23 8.18 3.98
C GLU A 44 -11.54 8.71 2.71
N ALA A 45 -11.14 7.80 1.84
CA ALA A 45 -10.74 8.16 0.49
C ALA A 45 -11.96 8.72 -0.24
N VAL A 46 -12.08 10.03 -0.28
CA VAL A 46 -13.09 10.71 -1.10
C VAL A 46 -12.69 10.48 -2.56
N LEU A 47 -13.38 9.56 -3.22
CA LEU A 47 -13.29 9.36 -4.67
C LEU A 47 -13.88 10.59 -5.36
N THR A 48 -13.07 11.63 -5.46
CA THR A 48 -13.43 12.82 -6.24
C THR A 48 -13.06 12.59 -7.70
N GLY A 49 -14.06 12.24 -8.50
CA GLY A 49 -14.00 12.28 -9.96
C GLY A 49 -13.80 10.94 -10.64
N GLY A 50 -14.88 10.26 -11.00
CA GLY A 50 -14.94 9.40 -12.18
C GLY A 50 -14.04 8.16 -12.28
N THR A 51 -13.42 7.75 -11.17
CA THR A 51 -12.64 6.50 -11.17
C THR A 51 -13.60 5.32 -11.14
N SER A 52 -13.58 4.52 -12.19
CA SER A 52 -14.43 3.32 -12.24
C SER A 52 -14.04 2.33 -11.13
N VAL A 53 -15.01 1.50 -10.69
CA VAL A 53 -14.76 0.43 -9.73
C VAL A 53 -13.57 -0.43 -10.16
N SER A 54 -13.47 -0.74 -11.44
CA SER A 54 -12.38 -1.53 -12.00
C SER A 54 -11.02 -0.86 -11.85
N GLU A 55 -10.94 0.47 -12.03
CA GLU A 55 -9.68 1.22 -11.81
C GLU A 55 -9.27 1.25 -10.34
N TYR A 56 -10.24 1.42 -9.43
CA TYR A 56 -9.99 1.34 -8.00
C TYR A 56 -9.45 -0.05 -7.61
N ILE A 57 -10.11 -1.12 -8.05
CA ILE A 57 -9.68 -2.49 -7.77
C ILE A 57 -8.29 -2.76 -8.37
N ALA A 58 -8.04 -2.33 -9.61
CA ALA A 58 -6.71 -2.45 -10.22
C ALA A 58 -5.64 -1.70 -9.41
N GLY A 59 -5.97 -0.52 -8.89
CA GLY A 59 -5.09 0.24 -8.01
C GLY A 59 -4.78 -0.51 -6.69
N VAL A 60 -5.79 -1.11 -6.07
CA VAL A 60 -5.63 -1.93 -4.85
C VAL A 60 -4.75 -3.15 -5.12
N GLN A 61 -4.98 -3.86 -6.24
CA GLN A 61 -4.16 -5.01 -6.63
C GLN A 61 -2.71 -4.60 -6.89
N LEU A 62 -2.48 -3.52 -7.62
CA LEU A 62 -1.14 -2.99 -7.88
C LEU A 62 -0.41 -2.61 -6.59
N ASN A 63 -1.08 -1.89 -5.69
CA ASN A 63 -0.50 -1.52 -4.40
C ASN A 63 -0.12 -2.76 -3.57
N ARG A 64 -0.98 -3.78 -3.53
CA ARG A 64 -0.71 -5.06 -2.87
C ARG A 64 0.55 -5.73 -3.42
N GLU A 65 0.68 -5.80 -4.75
CA GLU A 65 1.85 -6.38 -5.40
C GLU A 65 3.14 -5.60 -5.12
N GLN A 66 3.08 -4.27 -5.10
CA GLN A 66 4.22 -3.41 -4.75
C GLN A 66 4.68 -3.64 -3.31
N ILE A 67 3.75 -3.71 -2.36
CA ILE A 67 4.06 -4.00 -0.95
C ILE A 67 4.70 -5.38 -0.82
N ARG A 68 4.16 -6.39 -1.50
CA ARG A 68 4.70 -7.75 -1.49
C ARG A 68 6.08 -7.84 -2.09
N ALA A 69 6.30 -7.19 -3.22
CA ALA A 69 7.62 -7.11 -3.86
C ALA A 69 8.66 -6.49 -2.92
N LYS A 70 8.29 -5.40 -2.23
CA LYS A 70 9.16 -4.75 -1.25
C LYS A 70 9.44 -5.64 -0.04
N ASN A 71 8.41 -6.32 0.50
CA ASN A 71 8.59 -7.24 1.61
C ASN A 71 9.52 -8.42 1.22
N LYS A 72 9.31 -8.99 0.04
CA LYS A 72 10.17 -10.05 -0.50
C LYS A 72 11.61 -9.59 -0.65
N GLU A 73 11.82 -8.39 -1.18
CA GLU A 73 13.16 -7.80 -1.32
C GLU A 73 13.84 -7.64 0.06
N THR A 74 13.13 -7.12 1.05
CA THR A 74 13.64 -6.97 2.42
C THR A 74 14.01 -8.32 3.03
N LEU A 75 13.17 -9.34 2.87
CA LEU A 75 13.46 -10.70 3.35
C LEU A 75 14.68 -11.29 2.65
N MET A 76 14.82 -11.09 1.34
CA MET A 76 16.00 -11.53 0.59
C MET A 76 17.29 -10.84 1.07
N GLN A 77 17.24 -9.54 1.37
CA GLN A 77 18.39 -8.82 1.94
C GLN A 77 18.78 -9.38 3.31
N LEU A 78 17.81 -9.71 4.18
CA LEU A 78 18.09 -10.36 5.47
C LEU A 78 18.75 -11.73 5.30
N ILE A 79 18.23 -12.56 4.38
CA ILE A 79 18.77 -13.90 4.10
C ILE A 79 20.21 -13.83 3.60
N ASN A 80 20.53 -12.85 2.77
CA ASN A 80 21.86 -12.67 2.16
C ASN A 80 22.84 -11.86 3.03
N SER A 81 22.41 -11.34 4.18
CA SER A 81 23.24 -10.54 5.07
C SER A 81 24.18 -11.43 5.91
N ASP A 82 25.46 -11.11 5.94
CA ASP A 82 26.43 -11.77 6.83
C ASP A 82 26.36 -11.28 8.28
N GLN A 83 25.60 -10.22 8.53
CA GLN A 83 25.45 -9.62 9.87
C GLN A 83 24.23 -10.15 10.64
N VAL A 84 23.42 -10.96 9.98
CA VAL A 84 22.20 -11.55 10.55
C VAL A 84 22.49 -12.98 11.00
N SER A 85 21.97 -13.36 12.17
CA SER A 85 22.16 -14.71 12.70
C SER A 85 21.43 -15.76 11.85
N GLU A 86 21.92 -17.02 11.87
CA GLU A 86 21.29 -18.12 11.13
C GLU A 86 19.83 -18.37 11.56
N ALA A 87 19.49 -18.12 12.84
CA ALA A 87 18.12 -18.23 13.32
C ALA A 87 17.19 -17.18 12.69
N GLU A 88 17.67 -15.95 12.55
CA GLU A 88 16.93 -14.87 11.90
C GLU A 88 16.80 -15.10 10.37
N LYS A 89 17.83 -15.63 9.72
CA LYS A 89 17.76 -16.04 8.32
C LYS A 89 16.72 -17.13 8.09
N GLN A 90 16.68 -18.14 8.96
CA GLN A 90 15.65 -19.18 8.90
C GLN A 90 14.24 -18.61 9.06
N THR A 91 14.05 -17.66 9.98
CA THR A 91 12.77 -16.97 10.15
C THR A 91 12.39 -16.19 8.90
N ALA A 92 13.35 -15.47 8.29
CA ALA A 92 13.12 -14.75 7.03
C ALA A 92 12.74 -15.67 5.87
N VAL A 93 13.36 -16.85 5.77
CA VAL A 93 12.99 -17.89 4.78
C VAL A 93 11.57 -18.39 5.01
N GLN A 94 11.20 -18.69 6.26
CA GLN A 94 9.84 -19.13 6.60
C GLN A 94 8.80 -18.05 6.26
N ASN A 95 9.08 -16.79 6.56
CA ASN A 95 8.19 -15.68 6.22
C ASN A 95 8.05 -15.53 4.69
N MET A 96 9.13 -15.76 3.93
CA MET A 96 9.08 -15.72 2.46
C MET A 96 8.21 -16.85 1.89
N ILE A 97 8.32 -18.05 2.44
CA ILE A 97 7.48 -19.19 2.05
C ILE A 97 6.01 -18.87 2.36
N GLN A 98 5.71 -18.41 3.57
CA GLN A 98 4.37 -18.03 3.98
C GLN A 98 3.76 -16.93 3.09
N LEU A 99 4.54 -15.90 2.74
CA LEU A 99 4.10 -14.83 1.84
C LEU A 99 3.75 -15.37 0.45
N THR A 100 4.52 -16.34 -0.04
CA THR A 100 4.27 -17.00 -1.33
C THR A 100 3.00 -17.85 -1.27
N GLU A 101 2.84 -18.67 -0.24
CA GLU A 101 1.63 -19.51 -0.04
C GLU A 101 0.36 -18.66 0.06
N ILE A 102 0.39 -17.56 0.79
CA ILE A 102 -0.73 -16.61 0.87
C ILE A 102 -1.06 -16.09 -0.52
N SER A 103 -0.06 -15.62 -1.28
CA SER A 103 -0.27 -15.09 -2.63
C SER A 103 -0.87 -16.12 -3.58
N GLU A 104 -0.43 -17.38 -3.50
CA GLU A 104 -0.97 -18.48 -4.32
C GLU A 104 -2.43 -18.79 -3.94
N LYS A 105 -2.75 -18.86 -2.65
CA LYS A 105 -4.12 -19.10 -2.16
C LYS A 105 -5.08 -18.00 -2.59
N GLU A 106 -4.69 -16.75 -2.45
CA GLU A 106 -5.50 -15.60 -2.89
C GLU A 106 -5.72 -15.61 -4.39
N ASN A 107 -4.67 -15.78 -5.19
CA ASN A 107 -4.77 -15.84 -6.64
C ASN A 107 -5.65 -17.00 -7.12
N ALA A 108 -5.55 -18.16 -6.47
CA ALA A 108 -6.38 -19.32 -6.78
C ALA A 108 -7.86 -19.06 -6.45
N ALA A 109 -8.15 -18.36 -5.34
CA ALA A 109 -9.52 -17.98 -4.99
C ALA A 109 -10.08 -16.94 -5.96
N GLU A 110 -9.34 -15.87 -6.26
CA GLU A 110 -9.72 -14.84 -7.23
C GLU A 110 -10.00 -15.42 -8.63
N THR A 111 -9.12 -16.31 -9.10
CA THR A 111 -9.29 -16.98 -10.40
C THR A 111 -10.59 -17.79 -10.48
N LEU A 112 -10.92 -18.52 -9.40
CA LEU A 112 -12.16 -19.30 -9.36
C LEU A 112 -13.40 -18.40 -9.22
N LEU A 113 -13.33 -17.33 -8.47
CA LEU A 113 -14.42 -16.36 -8.39
C LEU A 113 -14.67 -15.72 -9.75
N LYS A 114 -13.63 -15.31 -10.49
CA LYS A 114 -13.74 -14.81 -11.87
C LYS A 114 -14.38 -15.86 -12.80
N ALA A 115 -13.97 -17.11 -12.69
CA ALA A 115 -14.53 -18.20 -13.49
C ALA A 115 -16.03 -18.48 -13.17
N LYS A 116 -16.51 -18.06 -12.01
CA LYS A 116 -17.92 -18.13 -11.60
C LYS A 116 -18.73 -16.89 -11.99
N GLY A 117 -18.11 -15.90 -12.59
CA GLY A 117 -18.77 -14.71 -13.10
C GLY A 117 -18.69 -13.48 -12.17
N PHE A 118 -18.00 -13.58 -11.05
CA PHE A 118 -17.75 -12.39 -10.21
C PHE A 118 -16.76 -11.47 -10.90
N VAL A 119 -17.15 -10.21 -11.06
CA VAL A 119 -16.33 -9.19 -11.71
C VAL A 119 -15.29 -8.66 -10.75
N ASP A 120 -14.03 -8.67 -11.17
CA ASP A 120 -12.88 -8.13 -10.44
C ASP A 120 -12.84 -8.45 -8.94
N PRO A 121 -12.98 -9.73 -8.54
CA PRO A 121 -12.90 -10.08 -7.14
C PRO A 121 -11.48 -9.87 -6.61
N VAL A 122 -11.36 -9.36 -5.39
CA VAL A 122 -10.10 -9.26 -4.65
C VAL A 122 -10.22 -10.10 -3.39
N VAL A 123 -9.28 -10.98 -3.18
CA VAL A 123 -9.18 -11.81 -1.97
C VAL A 123 -7.90 -11.47 -1.24
N SER A 124 -7.99 -11.11 0.03
CA SER A 124 -6.86 -10.77 0.89
C SER A 124 -6.87 -11.62 2.15
N ILE A 125 -5.76 -12.27 2.44
CA ILE A 125 -5.59 -13.07 3.66
C ILE A 125 -4.70 -12.30 4.62
N THR A 126 -5.22 -12.01 5.82
CA THR A 126 -4.49 -11.31 6.88
C THR A 126 -4.81 -11.96 8.22
N ASP A 127 -3.78 -12.39 8.95
CA ASP A 127 -3.88 -12.94 10.30
C ASP A 127 -4.93 -14.07 10.45
N GLY A 128 -5.08 -14.90 9.42
CA GLY A 128 -6.02 -16.01 9.42
C GLY A 128 -7.48 -15.62 9.12
N GLN A 129 -7.71 -14.38 8.75
CA GLN A 129 -8.98 -13.87 8.20
C GLN A 129 -8.86 -13.65 6.70
N VAL A 130 -9.99 -13.69 6.01
CA VAL A 130 -10.07 -13.47 4.57
C VAL A 130 -11.09 -12.39 4.27
N ASP A 131 -10.63 -11.32 3.68
CA ASP A 131 -11.47 -10.27 3.12
C ASP A 131 -11.67 -10.53 1.63
N VAL A 132 -12.92 -10.59 1.22
CA VAL A 132 -13.32 -10.76 -0.19
C VAL A 132 -14.07 -9.51 -0.63
N VAL A 133 -13.52 -8.80 -1.59
CA VAL A 133 -14.18 -7.64 -2.21
C VAL A 133 -14.69 -8.07 -3.58
N VAL A 134 -15.96 -7.83 -3.84
CA VAL A 134 -16.58 -8.10 -5.14
C VAL A 134 -17.26 -6.83 -5.67
N ASN A 135 -17.12 -6.61 -6.96
CA ASN A 135 -17.78 -5.52 -7.66
C ASN A 135 -19.23 -5.91 -7.93
N ALA A 136 -20.12 -5.57 -7.00
CA ALA A 136 -21.55 -5.84 -7.12
C ALA A 136 -22.35 -4.95 -6.17
N VAL A 137 -23.47 -4.44 -6.62
CA VAL A 137 -24.45 -3.67 -5.82
C VAL A 137 -25.09 -4.56 -4.74
N SER A 138 -25.34 -5.82 -5.08
CA SER A 138 -25.92 -6.82 -4.18
C SER A 138 -25.51 -8.22 -4.64
N ILE A 139 -25.54 -9.16 -3.71
CA ILE A 139 -25.38 -10.60 -3.97
C ILE A 139 -26.52 -11.37 -3.36
N THR A 140 -26.92 -12.45 -4.01
CA THR A 140 -27.90 -13.40 -3.49
C THR A 140 -27.28 -14.31 -2.41
N ASP A 141 -28.11 -14.95 -1.60
CA ASP A 141 -27.64 -15.95 -0.63
C ASP A 141 -26.89 -17.11 -1.31
N GLN A 142 -27.29 -17.47 -2.52
CA GLN A 142 -26.61 -18.50 -3.32
C GLN A 142 -25.22 -18.05 -3.76
N GLU A 143 -25.07 -16.82 -4.21
CA GLU A 143 -23.77 -16.25 -4.59
C GLU A 143 -22.86 -16.09 -3.38
N ARG A 144 -23.41 -15.64 -2.25
CA ARG A 144 -22.68 -15.57 -0.97
C ARG A 144 -22.13 -16.95 -0.59
N ALA A 145 -22.99 -17.97 -0.58
CA ALA A 145 -22.58 -19.34 -0.27
C ALA A 145 -21.52 -19.88 -1.25
N GLN A 146 -21.60 -19.50 -2.53
CA GLN A 146 -20.63 -19.87 -3.54
C GLN A 146 -19.26 -19.18 -3.29
N ILE A 147 -19.25 -17.91 -2.92
CA ILE A 147 -18.02 -17.19 -2.56
C ILE A 147 -17.38 -17.87 -1.34
N GLU A 148 -18.15 -18.07 -0.27
CA GLU A 148 -17.67 -18.72 0.96
C GLU A 148 -17.11 -20.13 0.70
N ASP A 149 -17.76 -20.96 -0.12
CA ASP A 149 -17.29 -22.29 -0.47
C ASP A 149 -15.95 -22.25 -1.23
N ILE A 150 -15.83 -21.37 -2.23
CA ILE A 150 -14.60 -21.22 -3.00
C ILE A 150 -13.45 -20.74 -2.11
N VAL A 151 -13.69 -19.68 -1.34
CA VAL A 151 -12.68 -19.07 -0.47
C VAL A 151 -12.22 -20.07 0.58
N LYS A 152 -13.14 -20.69 1.30
CA LYS A 152 -12.84 -21.72 2.30
C LYS A 152 -11.97 -22.85 1.74
N ARG A 153 -12.30 -23.37 0.55
CA ARG A 153 -11.53 -24.44 -0.07
C ARG A 153 -10.14 -24.03 -0.54
N LYS A 154 -9.96 -22.76 -0.90
CA LYS A 154 -8.67 -22.27 -1.43
C LYS A 154 -7.76 -21.67 -0.36
N THR A 155 -8.34 -21.04 0.65
CA THR A 155 -7.57 -20.40 1.72
C THR A 155 -7.43 -21.28 2.97
N GLU A 156 -8.27 -22.31 3.11
CA GLU A 156 -8.36 -23.19 4.29
C GLU A 156 -8.85 -22.45 5.55
N VAL A 157 -9.37 -21.24 5.39
CA VAL A 157 -9.96 -20.45 6.49
C VAL A 157 -11.41 -20.84 6.66
N GLY A 158 -11.87 -20.95 7.91
CA GLY A 158 -13.28 -21.25 8.23
C GLY A 158 -14.22 -20.12 7.83
N ALA A 159 -15.50 -20.45 7.66
CA ALA A 159 -16.52 -19.45 7.26
C ALA A 159 -16.62 -18.26 8.21
N GLU A 160 -16.32 -18.47 9.49
CA GLU A 160 -16.27 -17.43 10.53
C GLU A 160 -15.18 -16.38 10.32
N GLY A 161 -14.14 -16.74 9.56
CA GLY A 161 -13.02 -15.85 9.22
C GLY A 161 -13.17 -15.18 7.84
N ILE A 162 -14.28 -15.41 7.12
CA ILE A 162 -14.50 -14.85 5.79
C ILE A 162 -15.43 -13.66 5.86
N VAL A 163 -14.95 -12.49 5.44
CA VAL A 163 -15.72 -11.25 5.33
C VAL A 163 -15.93 -10.92 3.86
N ILE A 164 -17.17 -10.72 3.43
CA ILE A 164 -17.52 -10.35 2.06
C ILE A 164 -17.97 -8.90 2.04
N THR A 165 -17.25 -8.09 1.29
CA THR A 165 -17.52 -6.67 1.08
C THR A 165 -17.97 -6.45 -0.36
N LEU A 166 -19.09 -5.77 -0.52
CA LEU A 166 -19.58 -5.35 -1.84
C LEU A 166 -19.06 -3.94 -2.12
N LEU A 167 -18.46 -3.76 -3.25
CA LEU A 167 -18.01 -2.46 -3.72
C LEU A 167 -18.99 -1.98 -4.79
N ASP A 168 -19.77 -0.98 -4.42
CA ASP A 168 -20.66 -0.24 -5.30
C ASP A 168 -20.20 1.22 -5.32
N LEU A 169 -19.51 1.59 -6.37
CA LEU A 169 -19.22 2.99 -6.63
C LEU A 169 -20.33 3.47 -7.55
N ALA A 170 -21.34 4.10 -6.97
CA ALA A 170 -22.41 4.75 -7.72
C ALA A 170 -21.77 5.68 -8.77
N GLU A 171 -22.11 5.46 -10.03
CA GLU A 171 -21.77 6.35 -11.13
C GLU A 171 -22.46 7.71 -10.99
#